data_e81da34905efeae2edc1e55b93c5901a
#
_entry.id   e81da34905efeae2edc1e55b93c5901a
#
_cell.length_a   1.000
_cell.length_b   1.000
_cell.length_c   1.000
_cell.angle_alpha   90.00
_cell.angle_beta   90.00
_cell.angle_gamma   90.00
#
_symmetry.space_group_name_H-M   'P 1'
#
loop_
_entity.id
_entity.type
_entity.pdbx_description
1 polymer ?
#
loop_
_entity_poly.entity_id
_entity_poly.type
_entity_poly.pdbx_seq_one_letter_code
_entity_poly.pdbx_strand_id
1 'polypeptide(L)'
;NQFRIGLSRMERVVKERMSLSEVDSVTPQSLTNIRPLTAAMKEFFSSSQLSQFMDQINPLAELTNKRRLSALGPGGLSRDRAGYEVRDVHPSHYGRICPIETPEGPNIGLISTLASYAKINKYGFIETPYRKVNNSIIDESDVRYLTADEEKNYIIAQAKVQIGENNEILDEQVISRHLGENIMAKPSEVDFIDISPKQIVSVATSCIPFLENDDATRALMGANMQRQAVPLLNPHTPLVGTGMEYQAARD
;
A
#
# COMPACT_ATOMS: atom_id res chain seq x y z
N ASN A 1 -13.88 -8.09 -12.33
CA ASN A 1 -14.87 -7.53 -13.30
C ASN A 1 -14.74 -8.15 -14.70
N GLN A 2 -13.57 -8.21 -15.32
CA GLN A 2 -13.39 -8.69 -16.70
C GLN A 2 -13.78 -10.15 -16.89
N PHE A 3 -13.47 -11.01 -15.94
CA PHE A 3 -13.91 -12.40 -15.95
C PHE A 3 -15.45 -12.51 -15.95
N ARG A 4 -16.12 -11.71 -15.12
CA ARG A 4 -17.59 -11.64 -15.08
C ARG A 4 -18.19 -11.17 -16.42
N ILE A 5 -17.59 -10.16 -17.05
CA ILE A 5 -17.99 -9.68 -18.37
C ILE A 5 -17.82 -10.78 -19.42
N GLY A 6 -16.69 -11.48 -19.39
CA GLY A 6 -16.42 -12.61 -20.29
C GLY A 6 -17.43 -13.74 -20.14
N LEU A 7 -17.79 -14.09 -18.88
CA LEU A 7 -18.83 -15.10 -18.61
C LEU A 7 -20.21 -14.67 -19.10
N SER A 8 -20.62 -13.41 -18.90
CA SER A 8 -21.91 -12.91 -19.42
C SER A 8 -21.96 -12.92 -20.94
N ARG A 9 -20.85 -12.59 -21.60
CA ARG A 9 -20.75 -12.71 -23.07
C ARG A 9 -20.86 -14.19 -23.52
N MET A 10 -20.20 -15.10 -22.80
CA MET A 10 -20.28 -16.54 -23.08
C MET A 10 -21.70 -17.08 -22.85
N GLU A 11 -22.36 -16.70 -21.75
CA GLU A 11 -23.76 -17.07 -21.48
C GLU A 11 -24.69 -16.66 -22.62
N ARG A 12 -24.54 -15.45 -23.16
CA ARG A 12 -25.34 -14.98 -24.31
C ARG A 12 -25.15 -15.88 -25.52
N VAL A 13 -23.90 -16.23 -25.85
CA VAL A 13 -23.59 -17.12 -26.97
C VAL A 13 -24.18 -18.53 -26.78
N VAL A 14 -24.15 -19.05 -25.56
CA VAL A 14 -24.76 -20.34 -25.22
C VAL A 14 -26.26 -20.29 -25.43
N LYS A 15 -26.96 -19.24 -24.94
CA LYS A 15 -28.39 -19.06 -25.15
C LYS A 15 -28.77 -18.98 -26.63
N GLU A 16 -28.01 -18.24 -27.45
CA GLU A 16 -28.22 -18.15 -28.91
C GLU A 16 -28.05 -19.51 -29.58
N ARG A 17 -27.03 -20.27 -29.22
CA ARG A 17 -26.81 -21.63 -29.79
C ARG A 17 -27.90 -22.60 -29.39
N MET A 18 -28.37 -22.56 -28.14
CA MET A 18 -29.47 -23.41 -27.68
C MET A 18 -30.78 -23.14 -28.45
N SER A 19 -31.03 -21.90 -28.82
CA SER A 19 -32.25 -21.56 -29.59
C SER A 19 -32.18 -21.97 -31.06
N LEU A 20 -30.97 -22.16 -31.60
CA LEU A 20 -30.75 -22.53 -33.03
C LEU A 20 -30.49 -24.02 -33.24
N SER A 21 -30.17 -24.78 -32.19
CA SER A 21 -29.79 -26.19 -32.31
C SER A 21 -30.97 -27.12 -32.04
N GLU A 22 -31.01 -28.25 -32.74
CA GLU A 22 -31.97 -29.32 -32.47
C GLU A 22 -31.63 -30.01 -31.15
N VAL A 23 -32.65 -30.21 -30.33
CA VAL A 23 -32.52 -30.65 -28.91
C VAL A 23 -31.77 -31.97 -28.78
N ASP A 24 -31.91 -32.89 -29.73
CA ASP A 24 -31.34 -34.24 -29.66
C ASP A 24 -29.82 -34.31 -29.98
N SER A 25 -29.24 -33.25 -30.55
CA SER A 25 -27.82 -33.22 -30.95
C SER A 25 -26.93 -32.35 -30.06
N VAL A 26 -27.49 -31.72 -29.02
CA VAL A 26 -26.79 -30.71 -28.20
C VAL A 26 -26.00 -31.35 -27.06
N THR A 27 -24.70 -31.09 -27.02
CA THR A 27 -23.84 -31.44 -25.88
C THR A 27 -23.32 -30.17 -25.19
N PRO A 28 -23.02 -30.20 -23.87
CA PRO A 28 -22.45 -29.05 -23.19
C PRO A 28 -21.16 -28.52 -23.83
N GLN A 29 -20.37 -29.39 -24.41
CA GLN A 29 -19.11 -29.04 -25.10
C GLN A 29 -19.37 -28.30 -26.43
N SER A 30 -20.42 -28.66 -27.19
CA SER A 30 -20.76 -27.96 -28.44
C SER A 30 -21.35 -26.57 -28.21
N LEU A 31 -22.01 -26.35 -27.05
CA LEU A 31 -22.58 -25.08 -26.67
C LEU A 31 -21.55 -24.10 -26.11
N THR A 32 -20.58 -24.63 -25.33
CA THR A 32 -19.62 -23.80 -24.62
C THR A 32 -18.56 -23.26 -25.57
N ASN A 33 -18.41 -21.93 -25.59
CA ASN A 33 -17.36 -21.24 -26.34
C ASN A 33 -16.51 -20.39 -25.41
N ILE A 34 -15.22 -20.73 -25.26
CA ILE A 34 -14.28 -20.02 -24.36
C ILE A 34 -13.77 -18.70 -24.99
N ARG A 35 -13.95 -18.49 -26.30
CA ARG A 35 -13.40 -17.31 -26.99
C ARG A 35 -13.83 -15.98 -26.39
N PRO A 36 -15.11 -15.73 -26.03
CA PRO A 36 -15.52 -14.45 -25.40
C PRO A 36 -14.83 -14.17 -24.05
N LEU A 37 -14.63 -15.23 -23.26
CA LEU A 37 -13.91 -15.12 -21.98
C LEU A 37 -12.43 -14.80 -22.21
N THR A 38 -11.77 -15.55 -23.08
CA THR A 38 -10.36 -15.32 -23.43
C THR A 38 -10.14 -13.94 -24.03
N ALA A 39 -11.06 -13.46 -24.89
CA ALA A 39 -11.01 -12.13 -25.48
C ALA A 39 -11.12 -11.04 -24.42
N ALA A 40 -12.04 -11.15 -23.46
CA ALA A 40 -12.19 -10.19 -22.37
C ALA A 40 -10.95 -10.12 -21.47
N MET A 41 -10.34 -11.27 -21.18
CA MET A 41 -9.09 -11.33 -20.39
C MET A 41 -7.90 -10.73 -21.16
N LYS A 42 -7.75 -11.05 -22.44
CA LYS A 42 -6.71 -10.46 -23.29
C LYS A 42 -6.87 -8.95 -23.44
N GLU A 43 -8.10 -8.47 -23.63
CA GLU A 43 -8.42 -7.04 -23.70
C GLU A 43 -7.97 -6.31 -22.42
N PHE A 44 -8.24 -6.87 -21.24
CA PHE A 44 -7.80 -6.30 -19.97
C PHE A 44 -6.28 -6.20 -19.89
N PHE A 45 -5.55 -7.29 -20.13
CA PHE A 45 -4.08 -7.28 -20.00
C PHE A 45 -3.38 -6.43 -21.08
N SER A 46 -4.00 -6.22 -22.24
CA SER A 46 -3.40 -5.45 -23.33
C SER A 46 -3.72 -3.96 -23.30
N SER A 47 -4.90 -3.57 -22.81
CA SER A 47 -5.38 -2.19 -22.93
C SER A 47 -5.64 -1.49 -21.61
N SER A 48 -5.66 -2.20 -20.47
CA SER A 48 -5.88 -1.56 -19.18
C SER A 48 -4.68 -0.73 -18.75
N GLN A 49 -4.91 0.51 -18.32
CA GLN A 49 -3.89 1.40 -17.78
C GLN A 49 -3.24 0.86 -16.50
N LEU A 50 -3.96 0.03 -15.73
CA LEU A 50 -3.47 -0.57 -14.48
C LEU A 50 -2.69 -1.87 -14.70
N SER A 51 -2.83 -2.49 -15.88
CA SER A 51 -2.01 -3.62 -16.29
C SER A 51 -0.73 -3.08 -16.94
N GLN A 52 0.35 -3.09 -16.17
CA GLN A 52 1.62 -2.51 -16.55
C GLN A 52 2.69 -3.59 -16.68
N PHE A 53 3.74 -3.29 -17.45
CA PHE A 53 4.94 -4.11 -17.46
C PHE A 53 5.62 -4.00 -16.10
N MET A 54 5.98 -5.14 -15.49
CA MET A 54 6.62 -5.15 -14.19
C MET A 54 8.03 -4.61 -14.27
N ASP A 55 8.40 -3.73 -13.34
CA ASP A 55 9.76 -3.27 -13.16
C ASP A 55 10.55 -4.36 -12.42
N GLN A 56 11.50 -4.98 -13.11
CA GLN A 56 12.29 -6.13 -12.63
C GLN A 56 13.80 -5.87 -12.69
N ILE A 57 14.24 -4.63 -12.65
CA ILE A 57 15.66 -4.27 -12.66
C ILE A 57 16.37 -4.89 -11.45
N ASN A 58 15.73 -4.82 -10.28
CA ASN A 58 16.22 -5.41 -9.04
C ASN A 58 15.02 -5.88 -8.18
N PRO A 59 15.23 -6.73 -7.15
CA PRO A 59 14.16 -7.23 -6.30
C PRO A 59 13.34 -6.12 -5.60
N LEU A 60 13.99 -5.02 -5.20
CA LEU A 60 13.31 -3.89 -4.56
C LEU A 60 12.37 -3.18 -5.54
N ALA A 61 12.77 -3.01 -6.80
CA ALA A 61 11.92 -2.44 -7.84
C ALA A 61 10.65 -3.28 -8.06
N GLU A 62 10.78 -4.60 -8.07
CA GLU A 62 9.68 -5.54 -8.20
C GLU A 62 8.70 -5.43 -7.02
N LEU A 63 9.21 -5.45 -5.78
CA LEU A 63 8.41 -5.31 -4.56
C LEU A 63 7.67 -3.98 -4.55
N THR A 64 8.36 -2.88 -4.85
CA THR A 64 7.76 -1.54 -4.90
C THR A 64 6.68 -1.43 -5.98
N ASN A 65 6.88 -2.05 -7.13
CA ASN A 65 5.89 -2.08 -8.21
C ASN A 65 4.59 -2.77 -7.78
N LYS A 66 4.70 -3.88 -7.04
CA LYS A 66 3.55 -4.62 -6.48
C LYS A 66 2.79 -3.84 -5.41
N ARG A 67 3.45 -2.93 -4.69
CA ARG A 67 2.89 -2.10 -3.62
C ARG A 67 2.45 -0.71 -4.08
N ARG A 68 2.43 -0.46 -5.39
CA ARG A 68 2.11 0.85 -5.97
C ARG A 68 0.62 1.12 -5.96
N LEU A 69 0.25 2.35 -5.60
CA LEU A 69 -1.11 2.89 -5.63
C LEU A 69 -1.21 3.95 -6.72
N SER A 70 -2.26 3.92 -7.51
CA SER A 70 -2.51 4.91 -8.56
C SER A 70 -3.87 5.57 -8.36
N ALA A 71 -3.91 6.89 -8.39
CA ALA A 71 -5.15 7.66 -8.45
C ALA A 71 -5.73 7.74 -9.88
N LEU A 72 -4.94 7.31 -10.88
CA LEU A 72 -5.31 7.32 -12.30
C LEU A 72 -6.01 6.00 -12.69
N GLY A 73 -6.72 6.01 -13.80
CA GLY A 73 -7.31 4.82 -14.37
C GLY A 73 -8.84 4.82 -14.36
N PRO A 74 -9.49 3.69 -14.69
CA PRO A 74 -10.93 3.58 -14.73
C PRO A 74 -11.57 3.85 -13.36
N GLY A 75 -12.45 4.86 -13.29
CA GLY A 75 -13.09 5.30 -12.04
C GLY A 75 -12.22 6.24 -11.19
N GLY A 76 -10.99 6.56 -11.61
CA GLY A 76 -10.07 7.47 -10.96
C GLY A 76 -10.03 8.85 -11.62
N LEU A 77 -8.95 9.59 -11.31
CA LEU A 77 -8.69 10.93 -11.82
C LEU A 77 -8.02 10.89 -13.20
N SER A 78 -8.13 11.99 -13.94
CA SER A 78 -7.29 12.28 -15.10
C SER A 78 -6.20 13.29 -14.71
N ARG A 79 -5.02 13.20 -15.34
CA ARG A 79 -3.88 14.10 -15.05
C ARG A 79 -4.26 15.57 -15.17
N ASP A 80 -5.02 15.91 -16.20
CA ASP A 80 -5.37 17.30 -16.52
C ASP A 80 -6.39 17.90 -15.54
N ARG A 81 -7.14 17.04 -14.85
CA ARG A 81 -8.16 17.44 -13.85
C ARG A 81 -7.66 17.34 -12.42
N ALA A 82 -6.46 16.81 -12.20
CA ALA A 82 -5.88 16.68 -10.89
C ALA A 82 -5.21 17.98 -10.45
N GLY A 83 -5.87 18.74 -9.58
CA GLY A 83 -5.34 19.92 -8.91
C GLY A 83 -4.27 19.58 -7.86
N TYR A 84 -3.79 20.61 -7.16
CA TYR A 84 -2.80 20.44 -6.08
C TYR A 84 -3.37 19.69 -4.88
N GLU A 85 -4.62 19.92 -4.53
CA GLU A 85 -5.27 19.33 -3.35
C GLU A 85 -5.23 17.80 -3.34
N VAL A 86 -5.41 17.15 -4.50
CA VAL A 86 -5.38 15.68 -4.62
C VAL A 86 -3.97 15.10 -4.67
N ARG A 87 -2.95 15.96 -4.80
CA ARG A 87 -1.53 15.58 -4.83
C ARG A 87 -0.84 15.77 -3.48
N ASP A 88 -1.47 16.50 -2.58
CA ASP A 88 -0.93 16.80 -1.27
C ASP A 88 -1.02 15.59 -0.32
N VAL A 89 -0.18 15.61 0.70
CA VAL A 89 -0.20 14.63 1.79
C VAL A 89 -1.30 15.00 2.77
N HIS A 90 -2.20 14.05 3.02
CA HIS A 90 -3.29 14.21 3.96
C HIS A 90 -3.00 13.47 5.27
N PRO A 91 -3.48 13.90 6.45
CA PRO A 91 -3.27 13.20 7.73
C PRO A 91 -3.67 11.72 7.71
N SER A 92 -4.70 11.34 6.93
CA SER A 92 -5.10 9.94 6.75
C SER A 92 -4.06 9.04 6.06
N HIS A 93 -3.03 9.63 5.45
CA HIS A 93 -1.92 8.90 4.83
C HIS A 93 -0.96 8.28 5.85
N TYR A 94 -0.98 8.77 7.08
CA TYR A 94 -0.07 8.32 8.13
C TYR A 94 -0.11 6.81 8.32
N GLY A 95 1.04 6.16 8.20
CA GLY A 95 1.16 4.71 8.31
C GLY A 95 0.52 3.89 7.19
N ARG A 96 -0.11 4.53 6.19
CA ARG A 96 -0.83 3.88 5.08
C ARG A 96 -0.18 4.14 3.73
N ILE A 97 0.12 5.39 3.44
CA ILE A 97 0.72 5.82 2.17
C ILE A 97 2.00 6.58 2.49
N CYS A 98 3.10 6.19 1.85
CA CYS A 98 4.38 6.87 2.03
C CYS A 98 4.29 8.32 1.54
N PRO A 99 4.66 9.31 2.38
CA PRO A 99 4.62 10.71 1.99
C PRO A 99 5.78 11.14 1.08
N ILE A 100 6.82 10.30 0.97
CA ILE A 100 8.07 10.61 0.28
C ILE A 100 8.13 9.94 -1.09
N GLU A 101 7.81 8.64 -1.18
CA GLU A 101 7.96 7.88 -2.42
C GLU A 101 6.83 8.18 -3.42
N THR A 102 7.11 9.06 -4.38
CA THR A 102 6.23 9.41 -5.50
C THR A 102 7.09 9.68 -6.73
N PRO A 103 6.58 9.52 -7.96
CA PRO A 103 7.30 9.92 -9.16
C PRO A 103 7.57 11.42 -9.20
N GLU A 104 8.64 11.80 -9.86
CA GLU A 104 8.91 13.19 -10.22
C GLU A 104 8.16 13.55 -11.51
N GLY A 105 7.71 14.80 -11.62
CA GLY A 105 7.03 15.30 -12.82
C GLY A 105 5.50 15.23 -12.79
N PRO A 106 4.81 15.00 -13.93
CA PRO A 106 3.35 15.18 -14.06
C PRO A 106 2.52 14.30 -13.15
N ASN A 107 3.05 13.16 -12.73
CA ASN A 107 2.37 12.18 -11.89
C ASN A 107 2.65 12.34 -10.39
N ILE A 108 3.34 13.40 -9.99
CA ILE A 108 3.63 13.65 -8.56
C ILE A 108 2.36 13.67 -7.73
N GLY A 109 2.35 12.94 -6.62
CA GLY A 109 1.19 12.81 -5.73
C GLY A 109 0.03 11.95 -6.24
N LEU A 110 -0.02 11.63 -7.55
CA LEU A 110 -1.06 10.78 -8.14
C LEU A 110 -0.69 9.30 -8.12
N ILE A 111 0.60 9.00 -8.08
CA ILE A 111 1.12 7.65 -7.91
C ILE A 111 1.90 7.63 -6.61
N SER A 112 1.51 6.75 -5.72
CA SER A 112 2.06 6.61 -4.38
C SER A 112 2.41 5.15 -4.10
N THR A 113 3.00 4.88 -2.96
CA THR A 113 3.35 3.52 -2.54
C THR A 113 2.81 3.27 -1.14
N LEU A 114 2.37 2.04 -0.88
CA LEU A 114 1.95 1.60 0.45
C LEU A 114 3.10 1.73 1.45
N ALA A 115 2.79 2.21 2.64
CA ALA A 115 3.72 2.21 3.76
C ALA A 115 4.12 0.78 4.16
N SER A 116 5.27 0.63 4.84
CA SER A 116 5.90 -0.67 5.10
C SER A 116 4.98 -1.69 5.77
N TYR A 117 4.22 -1.27 6.78
CA TYR A 117 3.32 -2.15 7.56
C TYR A 117 1.86 -2.08 7.13
N ALA A 118 1.53 -1.26 6.14
CA ALA A 118 0.17 -1.09 5.67
C ALA A 118 -0.36 -2.34 4.95
N LYS A 119 -1.63 -2.66 5.19
CA LYS A 119 -2.37 -3.73 4.53
C LYS A 119 -3.67 -3.20 3.93
N ILE A 120 -4.21 -3.94 2.97
CA ILE A 120 -5.52 -3.65 2.38
C ILE A 120 -6.51 -4.66 2.95
N ASN A 121 -7.60 -4.17 3.53
CA ASN A 121 -8.64 -5.02 4.10
C ASN A 121 -9.56 -5.59 2.99
N LYS A 122 -10.47 -6.50 3.38
CA LYS A 122 -11.44 -7.14 2.48
C LYS A 122 -12.39 -6.17 1.76
N TYR A 123 -12.53 -4.96 2.25
CA TYR A 123 -13.36 -3.91 1.66
C TYR A 123 -12.57 -2.97 0.73
N GLY A 124 -11.25 -3.08 0.69
CA GLY A 124 -10.37 -2.25 -0.12
C GLY A 124 -9.81 -1.00 0.60
N PHE A 125 -10.05 -0.85 1.91
CA PHE A 125 -9.46 0.23 2.71
C PHE A 125 -8.06 -0.15 3.18
N ILE A 126 -7.19 0.85 3.27
CA ILE A 126 -5.83 0.67 3.79
C ILE A 126 -5.86 0.78 5.30
N GLU A 127 -5.30 -0.22 5.96
CA GLU A 127 -5.17 -0.32 7.41
C GLU A 127 -3.71 -0.27 7.82
N THR A 128 -3.45 0.26 9.00
CA THR A 128 -2.12 0.28 9.62
C THR A 128 -2.18 -0.32 11.02
N PRO A 129 -1.14 -1.06 11.45
CA PRO A 129 -1.15 -1.73 12.73
C PRO A 129 -0.72 -0.80 13.87
N TYR A 130 -1.35 -0.96 15.02
CA TYR A 130 -1.03 -0.27 16.28
C TYR A 130 -1.05 -1.28 17.43
N ARG A 131 -0.24 -1.04 18.46
CA ARG A 131 -0.29 -1.78 19.72
C ARG A 131 -1.26 -1.11 20.67
N LYS A 132 -2.06 -1.90 21.35
CA LYS A 132 -3.00 -1.36 22.33
C LYS A 132 -2.27 -0.94 23.61
N VAL A 133 -2.69 0.17 24.19
CA VAL A 133 -2.23 0.66 25.49
C VAL A 133 -3.39 0.57 26.48
N ASN A 134 -3.15 -0.04 27.64
CA ASN A 134 -4.10 -0.15 28.74
C ASN A 134 -3.47 0.46 30.00
N ASN A 135 -4.03 1.55 30.51
CA ASN A 135 -3.52 2.22 31.71
C ASN A 135 -2.00 2.44 31.70
N SER A 136 -1.48 3.06 30.64
CA SER A 136 -0.06 3.33 30.41
C SER A 136 0.84 2.10 30.19
N ILE A 137 0.28 0.90 30.08
CA ILE A 137 1.01 -0.34 29.79
C ILE A 137 0.72 -0.76 28.34
N ILE A 138 1.79 -1.01 27.59
CA ILE A 138 1.71 -1.45 26.18
C ILE A 138 1.51 -2.95 26.12
N ASP A 139 0.45 -3.39 25.45
CA ASP A 139 0.23 -4.80 25.16
C ASP A 139 0.91 -5.18 23.84
N GLU A 140 2.02 -5.91 23.92
CA GLU A 140 2.74 -6.38 22.74
C GLU A 140 2.00 -7.46 21.95
N SER A 141 1.06 -8.17 22.58
CA SER A 141 0.29 -9.24 21.97
C SER A 141 -0.96 -8.75 21.24
N ASP A 142 -1.54 -7.60 21.66
CA ASP A 142 -2.75 -7.03 21.04
C ASP A 142 -2.36 -5.99 19.96
N VAL A 143 -2.08 -6.47 18.75
CA VAL A 143 -1.84 -5.63 17.57
C VAL A 143 -3.13 -5.51 16.77
N ARG A 144 -3.64 -4.29 16.63
CA ARG A 144 -4.86 -4.00 15.88
C ARG A 144 -4.56 -3.21 14.62
N TYR A 145 -5.19 -3.62 13.54
CA TYR A 145 -5.18 -2.88 12.29
C TYR A 145 -6.37 -1.93 12.26
N LEU A 146 -6.10 -0.63 12.12
CA LEU A 146 -7.14 0.41 12.09
C LEU A 146 -7.15 1.10 10.73
N THR A 147 -8.36 1.36 10.24
CA THR A 147 -8.60 2.25 9.10
C THR A 147 -8.46 3.71 9.54
N ALA A 148 -8.32 4.64 8.58
CA ALA A 148 -8.18 6.06 8.89
C ALA A 148 -9.41 6.65 9.59
N ASP A 149 -10.59 6.07 9.38
CA ASP A 149 -11.83 6.53 10.00
C ASP A 149 -11.95 6.03 11.45
N GLU A 150 -11.58 4.78 11.70
CA GLU A 150 -11.51 4.22 13.05
C GLU A 150 -10.49 4.94 13.92
N GLU A 151 -9.33 5.31 13.34
CA GLU A 151 -8.24 6.02 14.01
C GLU A 151 -8.67 7.35 14.64
N LYS A 152 -9.63 8.05 14.02
CA LYS A 152 -10.14 9.34 14.53
C LYS A 152 -10.72 9.27 15.95
N ASN A 153 -11.18 8.10 16.37
CA ASN A 153 -11.81 7.90 17.66
C ASN A 153 -10.82 7.68 18.80
N TYR A 154 -9.52 7.56 18.49
CA TYR A 154 -8.49 7.16 19.44
C TYR A 154 -7.37 8.18 19.55
N ILE A 155 -6.72 8.20 20.70
CA ILE A 155 -5.47 8.94 20.94
C ILE A 155 -4.31 7.98 20.73
N ILE A 156 -3.48 8.26 19.72
CA ILE A 156 -2.40 7.37 19.29
C ILE A 156 -1.06 8.02 19.54
N ALA A 157 -0.25 7.41 20.38
CA ALA A 157 1.11 7.85 20.68
C ALA A 157 2.10 7.45 19.58
N GLN A 158 3.15 8.26 19.42
CA GLN A 158 4.27 7.94 18.53
C GLN A 158 5.14 6.82 19.14
N ALA A 159 5.82 6.05 18.28
CA ALA A 159 6.71 4.96 18.73
C ALA A 159 7.94 5.42 19.51
N LYS A 160 8.26 6.72 19.53
CA LYS A 160 9.41 7.31 20.22
C LYS A 160 9.08 7.69 21.67
N VAL A 161 8.58 6.75 22.44
CA VAL A 161 8.25 6.90 23.87
C VAL A 161 9.25 6.11 24.69
N GLN A 162 9.61 6.60 25.89
CA GLN A 162 10.44 5.83 26.80
C GLN A 162 9.61 4.72 27.46
N ILE A 163 10.04 3.48 27.22
CA ILE A 163 9.36 2.27 27.71
C ILE A 163 10.19 1.66 28.83
N GLY A 164 9.56 1.39 29.97
CA GLY A 164 10.15 0.68 31.11
C GLY A 164 10.22 -0.83 30.92
N GLU A 165 10.82 -1.54 31.89
CA GLU A 165 11.00 -3.00 31.87
C GLU A 165 9.66 -3.77 31.81
N ASN A 166 8.59 -3.18 32.30
CA ASN A 166 7.23 -3.78 32.31
C ASN A 166 6.34 -3.29 31.14
N ASN A 167 6.93 -2.80 30.05
CA ASN A 167 6.21 -2.18 28.94
C ASN A 167 5.36 -0.95 29.35
N GLU A 168 5.74 -0.29 30.44
CA GLU A 168 5.10 0.90 30.97
C GLU A 168 5.68 2.15 30.32
N ILE A 169 4.83 3.11 29.98
CA ILE A 169 5.23 4.43 29.45
C ILE A 169 5.75 5.27 30.61
N LEU A 170 7.03 5.66 30.55
CA LEU A 170 7.72 6.41 31.61
C LEU A 170 7.60 7.94 31.48
N ASP A 171 7.29 8.43 30.28
CA ASP A 171 7.17 9.85 30.00
C ASP A 171 5.94 10.44 30.70
N GLU A 172 6.07 11.64 31.32
CA GLU A 172 4.94 12.35 31.92
C GLU A 172 3.92 12.83 30.89
N GLN A 173 4.41 13.19 29.69
CA GLN A 173 3.59 13.62 28.55
C GLN A 173 4.13 13.01 27.27
N VAL A 174 3.22 12.52 26.44
CA VAL A 174 3.53 11.82 25.20
C VAL A 174 2.99 12.59 24.01
N ILE A 175 3.81 12.75 22.98
CA ILE A 175 3.35 13.29 21.70
C ILE A 175 2.43 12.27 21.06
N SER A 176 1.18 12.65 20.88
CA SER A 176 0.13 11.78 20.34
C SER A 176 -0.60 12.48 19.21
N ARG A 177 -1.30 11.70 18.41
CA ARG A 177 -2.18 12.18 17.34
C ARG A 177 -3.64 11.94 17.73
N HIS A 178 -4.47 12.93 17.47
CA HIS A 178 -5.92 12.83 17.59
C HIS A 178 -6.59 13.71 16.53
N LEU A 179 -7.56 13.19 15.79
CA LEU A 179 -8.26 13.88 14.70
C LEU A 179 -7.35 14.52 13.63
N GLY A 180 -6.15 13.94 13.41
CA GLY A 180 -5.17 14.45 12.45
C GLY A 180 -4.26 15.55 12.98
N GLU A 181 -4.43 15.98 14.23
CA GLU A 181 -3.58 16.97 14.91
C GLU A 181 -2.64 16.30 15.91
N ASN A 182 -1.49 16.95 16.12
CA ASN A 182 -0.55 16.53 17.17
C ASN A 182 -0.92 17.18 18.49
N ILE A 183 -1.10 16.36 19.51
CA ILE A 183 -1.43 16.79 20.88
C ILE A 183 -0.43 16.22 21.87
N MET A 184 -0.31 16.88 23.03
CA MET A 184 0.37 16.31 24.18
C MET A 184 -0.66 15.63 25.09
N ALA A 185 -0.56 14.33 25.24
CA ALA A 185 -1.47 13.53 26.06
C ALA A 185 -0.74 12.90 27.25
N LYS A 186 -1.47 12.61 28.31
CA LYS A 186 -0.93 11.80 29.43
C LYS A 186 -0.94 10.32 29.01
N PRO A 187 0.01 9.51 29.51
CA PRO A 187 0.06 8.07 29.22
C PRO A 187 -1.26 7.32 29.50
N SER A 188 -2.01 7.77 30.49
CA SER A 188 -3.32 7.17 30.84
C SER A 188 -4.45 7.46 29.84
N GLU A 189 -4.28 8.48 29.00
CA GLU A 189 -5.26 8.89 27.97
C GLU A 189 -4.96 8.26 26.61
N VAL A 190 -3.79 7.61 26.45
CA VAL A 190 -3.36 6.99 25.20
C VAL A 190 -4.04 5.64 25.03
N ASP A 191 -4.70 5.45 23.88
CA ASP A 191 -5.39 4.21 23.52
C ASP A 191 -4.48 3.23 22.76
N PHE A 192 -3.65 3.77 21.87
CA PHE A 192 -2.76 3.00 21.00
C PHE A 192 -1.39 3.67 20.86
N ILE A 193 -0.40 2.87 20.46
CA ILE A 193 0.94 3.34 20.13
C ILE A 193 1.40 2.78 18.80
N ASP A 194 2.15 3.57 18.04
CA ASP A 194 2.79 3.16 16.80
C ASP A 194 3.73 1.96 17.04
N ILE A 195 3.78 1.02 16.10
CA ILE A 195 4.67 -0.16 16.23
C ILE A 195 6.13 0.23 16.04
N SER A 196 6.40 1.08 15.06
CA SER A 196 7.76 1.50 14.69
C SER A 196 7.73 2.86 13.99
N PRO A 197 8.77 3.68 14.12
CA PRO A 197 8.91 4.90 13.32
C PRO A 197 8.94 4.64 11.80
N LYS A 198 9.39 3.46 11.37
CA LYS A 198 9.46 3.04 9.97
C LYS A 198 8.08 2.80 9.33
N GLN A 199 7.03 2.71 10.14
CA GLN A 199 5.66 2.48 9.69
C GLN A 199 5.12 3.62 8.79
N ILE A 200 5.69 4.82 8.87
CA ILE A 200 5.25 6.01 8.12
C ILE A 200 5.67 5.92 6.64
N VAL A 201 6.81 5.29 6.37
CA VAL A 201 7.46 5.29 5.06
C VAL A 201 7.32 3.96 4.32
N SER A 202 7.52 3.97 3.00
CA SER A 202 7.54 2.77 2.18
C SER A 202 8.79 1.92 2.42
N VAL A 203 8.81 0.70 1.90
CA VAL A 203 9.96 -0.21 2.01
C VAL A 203 11.21 0.40 1.41
N ALA A 204 11.12 0.98 0.20
CA ALA A 204 12.29 1.60 -0.45
C ALA A 204 12.82 2.79 0.36
N THR A 205 11.95 3.66 0.84
CA THR A 205 12.32 4.81 1.65
C THR A 205 12.92 4.38 3.00
N SER A 206 12.42 3.32 3.61
CA SER A 206 12.93 2.79 4.89
C SER A 206 14.33 2.17 4.78
N CYS A 207 14.80 1.87 3.58
CA CYS A 207 16.17 1.41 3.31
C CYS A 207 17.17 2.55 3.14
N ILE A 208 16.76 3.82 3.22
CA ILE A 208 17.68 4.97 3.18
C ILE A 208 18.30 5.15 4.57
N PRO A 209 19.64 5.00 4.72
CA PRO A 209 20.27 5.22 6.01
C PRO A 209 20.25 6.72 6.38
N PHE A 210 20.07 7.03 7.65
CA PHE A 210 20.00 8.40 8.20
C PHE A 210 18.91 9.27 7.57
N LEU A 211 17.79 8.66 7.20
CA LEU A 211 16.65 9.33 6.56
C LEU A 211 16.15 10.55 7.35
N GLU A 212 16.19 10.48 8.66
CA GLU A 212 15.77 11.56 9.58
C GLU A 212 16.58 12.86 9.43
N ASN A 213 17.78 12.77 8.86
CA ASN A 213 18.67 13.91 8.62
C ASN A 213 18.58 14.43 7.17
N ASP A 214 17.83 13.75 6.31
CA ASP A 214 17.70 14.13 4.91
C ASP A 214 16.51 15.06 4.67
N ASP A 215 16.66 15.94 3.67
CA ASP A 215 15.53 16.68 3.13
C ASP A 215 14.57 15.75 2.36
N ALA A 216 13.27 15.99 2.49
CA ALA A 216 12.24 15.15 1.87
C ALA A 216 12.39 15.05 0.34
N THR A 217 12.80 16.13 -0.33
CA THR A 217 13.04 16.15 -1.77
C THR A 217 14.18 15.21 -2.17
N ARG A 218 15.27 15.22 -1.41
CA ARG A 218 16.43 14.34 -1.65
C ARG A 218 16.13 12.88 -1.30
N ALA A 219 15.35 12.65 -0.26
CA ALA A 219 14.87 11.31 0.09
C ALA A 219 13.97 10.72 -1.01
N LEU A 220 13.10 11.52 -1.63
CA LEU A 220 12.29 11.13 -2.79
C LEU A 220 13.18 10.70 -3.97
N MET A 221 14.16 11.52 -4.31
CA MET A 221 15.12 11.19 -5.37
C MET A 221 15.88 9.90 -5.05
N GLY A 222 16.37 9.76 -3.83
CA GLY A 222 17.08 8.56 -3.36
C GLY A 222 16.24 7.29 -3.43
N ALA A 223 14.99 7.33 -2.99
CA ALA A 223 14.05 6.22 -3.09
C ALA A 223 13.80 5.81 -4.56
N ASN A 224 13.64 6.78 -5.46
CA ASN A 224 13.49 6.53 -6.89
C ASN A 224 14.76 5.92 -7.50
N MET A 225 15.95 6.40 -7.13
CA MET A 225 17.22 5.87 -7.63
C MET A 225 17.51 4.45 -7.14
N GLN A 226 17.13 4.08 -5.91
CA GLN A 226 17.26 2.70 -5.42
C GLN A 226 16.54 1.69 -6.31
N ARG A 227 15.37 2.04 -6.84
CA ARG A 227 14.61 1.17 -7.76
C ARG A 227 15.28 1.00 -9.11
N GLN A 228 16.13 1.94 -9.52
CA GLN A 228 16.86 1.92 -10.79
C GLN A 228 18.25 1.29 -10.68
N ALA A 229 18.66 0.88 -9.48
CA ALA A 229 19.96 0.30 -9.24
C ALA A 229 20.11 -1.05 -9.96
N VAL A 230 21.16 -1.18 -10.75
CA VAL A 230 21.48 -2.41 -11.48
C VAL A 230 22.19 -3.39 -10.53
N PRO A 231 21.75 -4.66 -10.44
CA PRO A 231 22.43 -5.68 -9.65
C PRO A 231 23.88 -5.89 -10.14
N LEU A 232 24.81 -5.90 -9.20
CA LEU A 232 26.22 -6.16 -9.51
C LEU A 232 26.51 -7.66 -9.62
N LEU A 233 27.48 -8.02 -10.42
CA LEU A 233 27.92 -9.42 -10.58
C LEU A 233 28.47 -9.98 -9.25
N ASN A 234 29.23 -9.16 -8.53
CA ASN A 234 29.76 -9.47 -7.20
C ASN A 234 29.25 -8.40 -6.22
N PRO A 235 28.09 -8.59 -5.59
CA PRO A 235 27.56 -7.61 -4.66
C PRO A 235 28.34 -7.64 -3.34
N HIS A 236 28.59 -6.46 -2.78
CA HIS A 236 29.14 -6.29 -1.44
C HIS A 236 28.05 -5.84 -0.48
N THR A 237 28.14 -6.30 0.76
CA THR A 237 27.24 -5.83 1.83
C THR A 237 27.49 -4.34 2.10
N PRO A 238 26.45 -3.50 2.21
CA PRO A 238 26.62 -2.11 2.56
C PRO A 238 27.24 -1.97 3.96
N LEU A 239 28.10 -0.98 4.15
CA LEU A 239 28.74 -0.70 5.45
C LEU A 239 27.73 -0.23 6.50
N VAL A 240 26.68 0.46 6.07
CA VAL A 240 25.60 0.97 6.93
C VAL A 240 24.26 0.48 6.36
N GLY A 241 23.48 -0.18 7.19
CA GLY A 241 22.13 -0.63 6.85
C GLY A 241 21.11 -0.12 7.85
N THR A 242 19.83 -0.20 7.49
CA THR A 242 18.70 0.25 8.33
C THR A 242 18.04 -0.89 9.08
N GLY A 243 18.38 -2.15 8.77
CA GLY A 243 17.73 -3.35 9.28
C GLY A 243 16.41 -3.70 8.59
N MET A 244 15.93 -2.87 7.65
CA MET A 244 14.75 -3.19 6.83
C MET A 244 15.08 -4.08 5.64
N GLU A 245 16.33 -4.11 5.22
CA GLU A 245 16.80 -4.88 4.07
C GLU A 245 16.49 -6.38 4.24
N TYR A 246 16.70 -6.90 5.45
CA TYR A 246 16.41 -8.29 5.77
C TYR A 246 14.91 -8.60 5.78
N GLN A 247 14.09 -7.69 6.27
CA GLN A 247 12.63 -7.85 6.28
C GLN A 247 12.09 -7.78 4.85
N ALA A 248 12.54 -6.80 4.07
CA ALA A 248 12.16 -6.64 2.67
C ALA A 248 12.57 -7.82 1.77
N ALA A 249 13.62 -8.55 2.13
CA ALA A 249 14.05 -9.74 1.39
C ALA A 249 13.23 -11.00 1.71
N ARG A 250 12.45 -11.00 2.81
CA ARG A 250 11.61 -12.13 3.23
C ARG A 250 10.17 -12.05 2.74
N ASP A 251 9.66 -10.84 2.51
CA ASP A 251 8.31 -10.55 2.02
C ASP A 251 8.25 -10.61 0.47
#